data_15fd97e73e42f5a6470d100da8f05d27
#
_entry.id   15fd97e73e42f5a6470d100da8f05d27
#
_cell.length_a   1.000
_cell.length_b   1.000
_cell.length_c   1.000
_cell.angle_alpha   90.00
_cell.angle_beta   90.00
_cell.angle_gamma   90.00
#
_symmetry.space_group_name_H-M   'P 1'
#
loop_
_entity.id
_entity.type
_entity.pdbx_description
1 polymer ?
#
loop_
_entity_poly.entity_id
_entity_poly.type
_entity_poly.pdbx_seq_one_letter_code
_entity_poly.pdbx_strand_id
1 'polypeptide(L)'
;MADPWTVEAHRLFKKHGIKTVGYVPDAGLTDLINACDADNDIKAVVMTTEEEGIGLSSGAWLGGEKAAVLMQSSGVGNTVNAIASIVSSCQFPLFMIVTMRGQYGESNPWQIPMGQATAPVLRSLGVRVYEVDTEEDAAGAIENGLKMAF
;
A
#
# COMPACT_ATOMS: atom_id res chain seq x y z
N MET A 1 13.78 -1.69 17.76
CA MET A 1 12.40 -2.01 18.21
C MET A 1 11.54 -1.66 17.02
N ALA A 2 10.63 -2.54 16.58
CA ALA A 2 9.78 -2.26 15.41
C ALA A 2 8.84 -1.08 15.72
N ASP A 3 8.54 -0.27 14.71
CA ASP A 3 7.59 0.83 14.86
C ASP A 3 6.20 0.31 15.24
N PRO A 4 5.52 0.90 16.24
CA PRO A 4 4.25 0.40 16.75
C PRO A 4 3.17 0.23 15.66
N TRP A 5 3.12 1.15 14.68
CA TRP A 5 2.14 1.09 13.61
C TRP A 5 2.36 -0.11 12.66
N THR A 6 3.62 -0.54 12.45
CA THR A 6 3.94 -1.69 11.58
C THR A 6 3.50 -3.01 12.19
N VAL A 7 3.68 -3.14 13.52
CA VAL A 7 3.20 -4.30 14.29
C VAL A 7 1.68 -4.41 14.20
N GLU A 8 1.00 -3.28 14.37
CA GLU A 8 -0.46 -3.25 14.31
C GLU A 8 -0.97 -3.48 12.87
N ALA A 9 -0.30 -2.94 11.86
CA ALA A 9 -0.62 -3.20 10.46
C ALA A 9 -0.54 -4.70 10.12
N HIS A 10 0.54 -5.37 10.53
CA HIS A 10 0.67 -6.82 10.34
C HIS A 10 -0.45 -7.59 11.05
N ARG A 11 -0.79 -7.25 12.29
CA ARG A 11 -1.91 -7.83 13.03
C ARG A 11 -3.24 -7.65 12.29
N LEU A 12 -3.48 -6.47 11.75
CA LEU A 12 -4.68 -6.15 10.97
C LEU A 12 -4.73 -6.92 9.64
N PHE A 13 -3.60 -7.12 8.98
CA PHE A 13 -3.52 -7.95 7.78
C PHE A 13 -4.00 -9.38 8.08
N LYS A 14 -3.50 -9.99 9.14
CA LYS A 14 -3.96 -11.31 9.58
C LYS A 14 -5.44 -11.33 9.93
N LYS A 15 -5.91 -10.36 10.70
CA LYS A 15 -7.32 -10.22 11.10
C LYS A 15 -8.26 -10.14 9.91
N HIS A 16 -7.87 -9.44 8.85
CA HIS A 16 -8.69 -9.24 7.64
C HIS A 16 -8.44 -10.28 6.54
N GLY A 17 -7.55 -11.22 6.79
CA GLY A 17 -7.30 -12.34 5.87
C GLY A 17 -6.46 -11.97 4.65
N ILE A 18 -5.58 -10.99 4.77
CA ILE A 18 -4.57 -10.71 3.73
C ILE A 18 -3.63 -11.92 3.65
N LYS A 19 -3.48 -12.48 2.46
CA LYS A 19 -2.65 -13.65 2.17
C LYS A 19 -1.43 -13.32 1.34
N THR A 20 -1.48 -12.24 0.57
CA THR A 20 -0.38 -11.82 -0.30
C THR A 20 -0.07 -10.34 -0.05
N VAL A 21 1.21 -10.03 0.10
CA VAL A 21 1.71 -8.65 0.24
C VAL A 21 2.76 -8.42 -0.85
N GLY A 22 2.41 -7.61 -1.85
CA GLY A 22 3.37 -7.16 -2.86
C GLY A 22 4.06 -5.88 -2.38
N TYR A 23 5.37 -5.76 -2.57
CA TYR A 23 6.10 -4.57 -2.14
C TYR A 23 7.28 -4.21 -3.04
N VAL A 24 7.53 -2.92 -3.17
CA VAL A 24 8.82 -2.39 -3.60
C VAL A 24 9.56 -1.96 -2.34
N PRO A 25 10.82 -2.39 -2.13
CA PRO A 25 11.56 -2.09 -0.90
C PRO A 25 11.65 -0.59 -0.61
N ASP A 26 11.24 -0.20 0.58
CA ASP A 26 11.33 1.17 1.09
C ASP A 26 11.65 1.17 2.59
N ALA A 27 12.49 2.12 3.02
CA ALA A 27 12.96 2.21 4.40
C ALA A 27 11.81 2.37 5.41
N GLY A 28 10.79 3.16 5.08
CA GLY A 28 9.63 3.39 5.95
C GLY A 28 8.71 2.17 6.08
N LEU A 29 8.89 1.14 5.26
CA LEU A 29 8.09 -0.09 5.27
C LEU A 29 8.87 -1.30 5.77
N THR A 30 10.16 -1.14 6.08
CA THR A 30 11.07 -2.25 6.39
C THR A 30 10.52 -3.20 7.45
N ASP A 31 10.03 -2.68 8.57
CA ASP A 31 9.56 -3.51 9.67
C ASP A 31 8.29 -4.28 9.31
N LEU A 32 7.36 -3.65 8.58
CA LEU A 32 6.16 -4.32 8.10
C LEU A 32 6.49 -5.40 7.05
N ILE A 33 7.39 -5.11 6.13
CA ILE A 33 7.85 -6.07 5.12
C ILE A 33 8.48 -7.29 5.80
N ASN A 34 9.39 -7.05 6.75
CA ASN A 34 10.05 -8.13 7.50
C ASN A 34 9.05 -8.97 8.30
N ALA A 35 8.04 -8.34 8.91
CA ALA A 35 7.00 -9.05 9.65
C ALA A 35 6.15 -9.94 8.72
N CYS A 36 5.83 -9.45 7.51
CA CYS A 36 5.10 -10.23 6.51
C CYS A 36 5.94 -11.38 5.94
N ASP A 37 7.23 -11.14 5.69
CA ASP A 37 8.16 -12.16 5.14
C ASP A 37 8.43 -13.29 6.15
N ALA A 38 8.43 -12.96 7.43
CA ALA A 38 8.61 -13.95 8.51
C ALA A 38 7.34 -14.75 8.83
N ASP A 39 6.17 -14.35 8.32
CA ASP A 39 4.89 -14.99 8.61
C ASP A 39 4.53 -16.05 7.56
N ASN A 40 4.48 -17.32 7.95
CA ASN A 40 4.15 -18.44 7.05
C ASN A 40 2.72 -18.39 6.47
N ASP A 41 1.84 -17.57 7.02
CA ASP A 41 0.46 -17.38 6.53
C ASP A 41 0.33 -16.28 5.47
N ILE A 42 1.37 -15.48 5.29
CA ILE A 42 1.42 -14.35 4.35
C ILE A 42 2.54 -14.58 3.33
N LYS A 43 2.21 -14.50 2.05
CA LYS A 43 3.19 -14.54 0.97
C LYS A 43 3.69 -13.13 0.68
N ALA A 44 4.89 -12.79 1.14
CA ALA A 44 5.56 -11.55 0.79
C ALA A 44 6.25 -11.69 -0.58
N VAL A 45 5.98 -10.74 -1.49
CA VAL A 45 6.48 -10.77 -2.87
C VAL A 45 7.18 -9.45 -3.18
N VAL A 46 8.50 -9.51 -3.37
CA VAL A 46 9.26 -8.36 -3.87
C VAL A 46 8.94 -8.11 -5.34
N MET A 47 8.68 -6.85 -5.68
CA MET A 47 8.31 -6.44 -7.04
C MET A 47 9.43 -5.60 -7.67
N THR A 48 9.51 -5.63 -9.00
CA THR A 48 10.44 -4.78 -9.77
C THR A 48 9.93 -3.36 -9.91
N THR A 49 8.61 -3.19 -10.01
CA THR A 49 7.91 -1.91 -10.13
C THR A 49 6.55 -1.99 -9.44
N GLU A 50 6.02 -0.86 -9.01
CA GLU A 50 4.75 -0.77 -8.29
C GLU A 50 3.56 -1.20 -9.13
N GLU A 51 3.63 -1.06 -10.45
CA GLU A 51 2.60 -1.53 -11.37
C GLU A 51 2.35 -3.04 -11.26
N GLU A 52 3.40 -3.84 -11.03
CA GLU A 52 3.26 -5.28 -10.78
C GLU A 52 2.34 -5.59 -9.60
N GLY A 53 2.34 -4.73 -8.57
CA GLY A 53 1.50 -4.87 -7.40
C GLY A 53 0.00 -4.76 -7.70
N ILE A 54 -0.36 -3.95 -8.69
CA ILE A 54 -1.75 -3.85 -9.13
C ILE A 54 -2.19 -5.15 -9.82
N GLY A 55 -1.33 -5.70 -10.68
CA GLY A 55 -1.56 -7.00 -11.30
C GLY A 55 -1.61 -8.15 -10.30
N LEU A 56 -0.66 -8.16 -9.34
CA LEU A 56 -0.60 -9.16 -8.26
C LEU A 56 -1.87 -9.14 -7.41
N SER A 57 -2.30 -7.95 -6.97
CA SER A 57 -3.51 -7.78 -6.16
C SER A 57 -4.77 -8.24 -6.91
N SER A 58 -4.89 -7.87 -8.17
CA SER A 58 -5.99 -8.29 -9.02
C SER A 58 -6.01 -9.81 -9.25
N GLY A 59 -4.84 -10.40 -9.49
CA GLY A 59 -4.68 -11.85 -9.65
C GLY A 59 -5.01 -12.63 -8.37
N ALA A 60 -4.57 -12.13 -7.21
CA ALA A 60 -4.90 -12.72 -5.91
C ALA A 60 -6.43 -12.72 -5.69
N TRP A 61 -7.10 -11.60 -5.99
CA TRP A 61 -8.56 -11.50 -5.90
C TRP A 61 -9.28 -12.50 -6.80
N LEU A 62 -8.84 -12.66 -8.05
CA LEU A 62 -9.37 -13.67 -8.96
C LEU A 62 -9.14 -15.09 -8.46
N GLY A 63 -8.04 -15.32 -7.73
CA GLY A 63 -7.74 -16.56 -7.05
C GLY A 63 -8.50 -16.79 -5.74
N GLY A 64 -9.34 -15.84 -5.32
CA GLY A 64 -10.10 -15.93 -4.06
C GLY A 64 -9.31 -15.48 -2.82
N GLU A 65 -8.20 -14.79 -3.00
CA GLU A 65 -7.35 -14.27 -1.91
C GLU A 65 -7.38 -12.75 -1.84
N LYS A 66 -7.10 -12.20 -0.68
CA LYS A 66 -6.92 -10.77 -0.46
C LYS A 66 -5.44 -10.43 -0.45
N ALA A 67 -5.09 -9.32 -1.11
CA ALA A 67 -3.73 -8.81 -1.17
C ALA A 67 -3.63 -7.36 -0.72
N ALA A 68 -2.47 -6.99 -0.19
CA ALA A 68 -2.07 -5.61 0.05
C ALA A 68 -0.85 -5.24 -0.79
N VAL A 69 -0.72 -3.98 -1.15
CA VAL A 69 0.42 -3.45 -1.89
C VAL A 69 1.11 -2.37 -1.07
N LEU A 70 2.41 -2.49 -0.90
CA LEU A 70 3.24 -1.56 -0.14
C LEU A 70 4.20 -0.84 -1.07
N MET A 71 4.24 0.49 -1.01
CA MET A 71 5.09 1.29 -1.88
C MET A 71 5.42 2.65 -1.29
N GLN A 72 6.40 3.32 -1.85
CA GLN A 72 6.68 4.73 -1.60
C GLN A 72 5.83 5.61 -2.54
N SER A 73 5.56 6.85 -2.15
CA SER A 73 4.79 7.81 -2.95
C SER A 73 5.35 8.05 -4.36
N SER A 74 6.68 7.94 -4.55
CA SER A 74 7.31 8.01 -5.87
C SER A 74 6.82 6.92 -6.84
N GLY A 75 6.45 5.74 -6.31
CA GLY A 75 5.98 4.62 -7.10
C GLY A 75 4.51 4.71 -7.53
N VAL A 76 3.73 5.57 -6.87
CA VAL A 76 2.31 5.74 -7.21
C VAL A 76 2.12 6.17 -8.67
N GLY A 77 3.03 6.96 -9.22
CA GLY A 77 3.00 7.37 -10.62
C GLY A 77 3.01 6.18 -11.59
N ASN A 78 3.72 5.10 -11.25
CA ASN A 78 3.81 3.88 -12.05
C ASN A 78 2.50 3.08 -12.06
N THR A 79 1.62 3.27 -11.08
CA THR A 79 0.38 2.49 -10.92
C THR A 79 -0.83 3.08 -11.62
N VAL A 80 -0.77 4.33 -12.06
CA VAL A 80 -1.93 5.13 -12.52
C VAL A 80 -2.74 4.43 -13.60
N ASN A 81 -2.08 3.99 -14.69
CA ASN A 81 -2.76 3.31 -15.77
C ASN A 81 -3.33 1.96 -15.35
N ALA A 82 -2.60 1.19 -14.56
CA ALA A 82 -3.06 -0.12 -14.08
C ALA A 82 -4.28 0.00 -13.15
N ILE A 83 -4.29 0.99 -12.26
CA ILE A 83 -5.47 1.27 -11.42
C ILE A 83 -6.68 1.62 -12.30
N ALA A 84 -6.53 2.52 -13.27
CA ALA A 84 -7.61 2.92 -14.15
C ALA A 84 -8.12 1.76 -15.03
N SER A 85 -7.20 1.03 -15.67
CA SER A 85 -7.53 0.02 -16.68
C SER A 85 -7.95 -1.33 -16.10
N ILE A 86 -7.44 -1.70 -14.93
CA ILE A 86 -7.73 -2.99 -14.30
C ILE A 86 -8.68 -2.81 -13.12
N VAL A 87 -8.23 -2.10 -12.08
CA VAL A 87 -8.97 -2.01 -10.82
C VAL A 87 -10.31 -1.33 -11.01
N SER A 88 -10.32 -0.13 -11.57
CA SER A 88 -11.55 0.66 -11.76
C SER A 88 -12.48 0.01 -12.78
N SER A 89 -11.93 -0.48 -13.91
CA SER A 89 -12.72 -1.08 -14.97
C SER A 89 -13.33 -2.44 -14.58
N CYS A 90 -12.60 -3.26 -13.83
CA CYS A 90 -13.07 -4.58 -13.39
C CYS A 90 -13.73 -4.55 -12.01
N GLN A 91 -13.76 -3.39 -11.34
CA GLN A 91 -14.28 -3.23 -9.97
C GLN A 91 -13.59 -4.19 -8.97
N PHE A 92 -12.27 -4.37 -9.12
CA PHE A 92 -11.49 -5.19 -8.20
C PHE A 92 -11.16 -4.41 -6.92
N PRO A 93 -11.10 -5.07 -5.75
CA PRO A 93 -10.62 -4.45 -4.54
C PRO A 93 -9.12 -4.15 -4.65
N LEU A 94 -8.71 -3.01 -4.10
CA LEU A 94 -7.31 -2.62 -3.99
C LEU A 94 -7.07 -1.98 -2.63
N PHE A 95 -6.12 -2.51 -1.89
CA PHE A 95 -5.63 -1.91 -0.66
C PHE A 95 -4.14 -1.62 -0.77
N MET A 96 -3.75 -0.38 -0.47
CA MET A 96 -2.36 0.07 -0.54
C MET A 96 -1.95 0.80 0.74
N ILE A 97 -0.71 0.58 1.19
CA ILE A 97 -0.03 1.46 2.13
C ILE A 97 1.08 2.19 1.37
N VAL A 98 1.06 3.51 1.47
CA VAL A 98 1.99 4.39 0.75
C VAL A 98 2.76 5.24 1.75
N THR A 99 4.08 5.04 1.84
CA THR A 99 4.95 5.92 2.62
C THR A 99 5.18 7.22 1.87
N MET A 100 4.96 8.34 2.55
CA MET A 100 5.01 9.64 1.90
C MET A 100 6.41 10.23 1.88
N ARG A 101 6.77 10.80 0.72
CA ARG A 101 7.92 11.67 0.50
C ARG A 101 7.43 13.04 0.04
N GLY A 102 8.33 14.02 0.02
CA GLY A 102 8.02 15.35 -0.49
C GLY A 102 7.20 16.24 0.46
N GLN A 103 7.15 15.88 1.74
CA GLN A 103 6.54 16.66 2.80
C GLN A 103 7.52 17.66 3.41
N TYR A 104 7.08 18.41 4.45
CA TYR A 104 7.93 19.37 5.14
C TYR A 104 9.22 18.71 5.66
N GLY A 105 10.36 19.31 5.37
CA GLY A 105 11.66 18.75 5.76
C GLY A 105 12.24 17.71 4.81
N GLU A 106 11.62 17.48 3.63
CA GLU A 106 12.17 16.57 2.62
C GLU A 106 13.58 17.00 2.17
N SER A 107 14.56 16.14 2.39
CA SER A 107 15.95 16.37 2.03
C SER A 107 16.25 16.13 0.55
N ASN A 108 15.35 15.42 -0.16
CA ASN A 108 15.49 15.06 -1.56
C ASN A 108 14.48 15.85 -2.41
N PRO A 109 14.84 17.04 -2.95
CA PRO A 109 13.87 17.93 -3.60
C PRO A 109 13.15 17.31 -4.79
N TRP A 110 13.74 16.33 -5.47
CA TRP A 110 13.10 15.61 -6.57
C TRP A 110 11.91 14.73 -6.15
N GLN A 111 11.75 14.44 -4.84
CA GLN A 111 10.60 13.69 -4.30
C GLN A 111 9.37 14.60 -4.10
N ILE A 112 9.56 15.90 -4.03
CA ILE A 112 8.49 16.86 -3.72
C ILE A 112 7.34 16.82 -4.75
N PRO A 113 7.59 16.87 -6.06
CA PRO A 113 6.50 16.93 -7.03
C PRO A 113 5.58 15.69 -6.96
N MET A 114 6.17 14.48 -6.90
CA MET A 114 5.37 13.26 -6.84
C MET A 114 4.71 13.07 -5.47
N GLY A 115 5.39 13.44 -4.39
CA GLY A 115 4.81 13.41 -3.05
C GLY A 115 3.53 14.26 -2.98
N GLN A 116 3.58 15.49 -3.48
CA GLN A 116 2.42 16.38 -3.54
C GLN A 116 1.32 15.90 -4.51
N ALA A 117 1.69 15.21 -5.59
CA ALA A 117 0.74 14.69 -6.57
C ALA A 117 0.05 13.39 -6.13
N THR A 118 0.61 12.63 -5.19
CA THR A 118 0.16 11.29 -4.80
C THR A 118 -1.32 11.25 -4.44
N ALA A 119 -1.76 11.98 -3.44
CA ALA A 119 -3.16 11.97 -3.01
C ALA A 119 -4.13 12.52 -4.08
N PRO A 120 -3.85 13.65 -4.74
CA PRO A 120 -4.68 14.14 -5.86
C PRO A 120 -4.84 13.14 -7.00
N VAL A 121 -3.75 12.49 -7.42
CA VAL A 121 -3.77 11.49 -8.51
C VAL A 121 -4.62 10.29 -8.11
N LEU A 122 -4.41 9.70 -6.94
CA LEU A 122 -5.21 8.57 -6.47
C LEU A 122 -6.70 8.93 -6.36
N ARG A 123 -7.02 10.11 -5.82
CA ARG A 123 -8.41 10.59 -5.74
C ARG A 123 -9.06 10.77 -7.11
N SER A 124 -8.32 11.23 -8.10
CA SER A 124 -8.83 11.39 -9.47
C SER A 124 -9.21 10.05 -10.12
N LEU A 125 -8.62 8.95 -9.67
CA LEU A 125 -8.93 7.58 -10.09
C LEU A 125 -10.05 6.92 -9.26
N GLY A 126 -10.68 7.68 -8.34
CA GLY A 126 -11.72 7.17 -7.45
C GLY A 126 -11.20 6.41 -6.22
N VAL A 127 -9.90 6.40 -6.00
CA VAL A 127 -9.31 5.75 -4.81
C VAL A 127 -9.58 6.61 -3.56
N ARG A 128 -10.06 5.98 -2.49
CA ARG A 128 -10.19 6.62 -1.18
C ARG A 128 -8.83 6.73 -0.52
N VAL A 129 -8.42 7.94 -0.19
CA VAL A 129 -7.12 8.22 0.42
C VAL A 129 -7.33 8.66 1.86
N TYR A 130 -6.74 7.92 2.78
CA TYR A 130 -6.62 8.27 4.19
C TYR A 130 -5.21 8.83 4.41
N GLU A 131 -5.11 10.11 4.69
CA GLU A 131 -3.84 10.74 5.06
C GLU A 131 -3.64 10.58 6.56
N VAL A 132 -2.46 10.11 6.96
CA VAL A 132 -2.13 9.77 8.34
C VAL A 132 -0.86 10.51 8.71
N ASP A 133 -0.97 11.40 9.69
CA ASP A 133 0.13 12.26 10.14
C ASP A 133 0.78 11.75 11.43
N THR A 134 0.11 10.84 12.16
CA THR A 134 0.61 10.27 13.41
C THR A 134 0.54 8.74 13.39
N GLU A 135 1.45 8.09 14.11
CA GLU A 135 1.43 6.63 14.24
C GLU A 135 0.16 6.12 14.95
N GLU A 136 -0.41 6.91 15.85
CA GLU A 136 -1.60 6.57 16.61
C GLU A 136 -2.83 6.44 15.71
N ASP A 137 -2.91 7.25 14.66
CA ASP A 137 -4.01 7.22 13.70
C ASP A 137 -3.87 6.11 12.64
N ALA A 138 -2.67 5.57 12.47
CA ALA A 138 -2.37 4.60 11.43
C ALA A 138 -3.23 3.33 11.51
N ALA A 139 -3.39 2.77 12.70
CA ALA A 139 -4.18 1.57 12.92
C ALA A 139 -5.64 1.73 12.48
N GLY A 140 -6.26 2.85 12.86
CA GLY A 140 -7.63 3.18 12.49
C GLY A 140 -7.80 3.37 10.98
N ALA A 141 -6.86 4.06 10.34
CA ALA A 141 -6.85 4.28 8.90
C ALA A 141 -6.68 2.96 8.12
N ILE A 142 -5.76 2.11 8.55
CA ILE A 142 -5.52 0.78 7.95
C ILE A 142 -6.77 -0.10 8.08
N GLU A 143 -7.35 -0.20 9.27
CA GLU A 143 -8.55 -1.01 9.48
C GLU A 143 -9.73 -0.51 8.64
N ASN A 144 -9.95 0.79 8.59
CA ASN A 144 -11.00 1.38 7.74
C ASN A 144 -10.73 1.14 6.25
N GLY A 145 -9.50 1.30 5.80
CA GLY A 145 -9.10 1.02 4.42
C GLY A 145 -9.35 -0.44 4.03
N LEU A 146 -8.97 -1.39 4.88
CA LEU A 146 -9.21 -2.83 4.66
C LEU A 146 -10.71 -3.15 4.58
N LYS A 147 -11.53 -2.60 5.49
CA LYS A 147 -12.99 -2.78 5.47
C LYS A 147 -13.67 -2.16 4.24
N MET A 148 -13.09 -1.08 3.71
CA MET A 148 -13.64 -0.41 2.52
C MET A 148 -13.23 -1.10 1.22
N ALA A 149 -12.06 -1.75 1.20
CA ALA A 149 -11.57 -2.45 0.03
C ALA A 149 -12.24 -3.82 -0.15
N PHE A 150 -12.51 -4.53 0.94
CA PHE A 150 -12.98 -5.94 0.95
C PHE A 150 -14.29 -6.13 1.67
#